data_56460ae35d31a65609ba5cb620610202
#
_entry.id   56460ae35d31a65609ba5cb620610202
#
_cell.length_a   1.000
_cell.length_b   1.000
_cell.length_c   1.000
_cell.angle_alpha   90.00
_cell.angle_beta   90.00
_cell.angle_gamma   90.00
#
_symmetry.space_group_name_H-M   'P 1'
#
loop_
_entity.id
_entity.type
_entity.pdbx_description
1 polymer ?
#
loop_
_entity_poly.entity_id
_entity_poly.type
_entity_poly.pdbx_seq_one_letter_code
_entity_poly.pdbx_strand_id
1 'polypeptide(L)'
;MGIALKQLSYTYQEGTPFEGAALFDVNIEIPSGSYTALIGHTGSGKSTILQLLNGLLLPSRGEVQMNDMRISSESSQKELKDLRKKVGLVFQFPESQLFAETVVKDVAFGPQNFGVDQESAESIAKEKLCLVGLSEELFERSPFELSGGQMRRVAIAGILAMEREILVLDEPTAGLDPSGRRELMKLFASLHQAGMTIVLVSHSMEDVAEYANLVYVLEKGRIVRSGHPRDVFQDVEGLENIQLGVPKVTKFAWRLRQKGLSLPTLPITLQEFKELIGHE
;
A
#
# COMPACT_ATOMS: atom_id res chain seq x y z
N MET A 1 -15.69 10.42 -2.70
CA MET A 1 -15.75 9.24 -1.81
C MET A 1 -14.53 8.38 -2.07
N GLY A 2 -14.05 7.63 -1.09
CA GLY A 2 -12.94 6.69 -1.26
C GLY A 2 -13.40 5.29 -1.65
N ILE A 3 -12.69 4.28 -1.17
CA ILE A 3 -13.08 2.87 -1.33
C ILE A 3 -13.37 2.27 0.05
N ALA A 4 -14.36 1.39 0.14
CA ALA A 4 -14.77 0.73 1.38
C ALA A 4 -14.97 -0.77 1.21
N LEU A 5 -14.66 -1.53 2.24
CA LEU A 5 -15.05 -2.93 2.40
C LEU A 5 -16.22 -2.97 3.39
N LYS A 6 -17.32 -3.60 3.01
CA LYS A 6 -18.53 -3.68 3.84
C LYS A 6 -18.90 -5.12 4.13
N GLN A 7 -18.87 -5.47 5.43
CA GLN A 7 -19.19 -6.82 5.93
C GLN A 7 -18.50 -7.93 5.13
N LEU A 8 -17.25 -7.65 4.71
CA LEU A 8 -16.56 -8.45 3.76
C LEU A 8 -15.93 -9.69 4.43
N SER A 9 -16.25 -10.87 3.89
CA SER A 9 -15.60 -12.13 4.24
C SER A 9 -15.04 -12.81 3.01
N TYR A 10 -13.94 -13.52 3.19
CA TYR A 10 -13.31 -14.24 2.10
C TYR A 10 -12.77 -15.60 2.56
N THR A 11 -13.10 -16.64 1.78
CA THR A 11 -12.65 -18.00 1.99
C THR A 11 -11.94 -18.49 0.74
N TYR A 12 -10.70 -18.96 0.89
CA TYR A 12 -9.96 -19.60 -0.20
C TYR A 12 -10.54 -20.99 -0.46
N GLN A 13 -10.70 -21.37 -1.72
CA GLN A 13 -11.12 -22.70 -2.17
C GLN A 13 -12.39 -23.21 -1.45
N GLU A 14 -13.37 -22.32 -1.28
CA GLU A 14 -14.64 -22.61 -0.62
C GLU A 14 -15.29 -23.87 -1.21
N GLY A 15 -15.78 -24.76 -0.35
CA GLY A 15 -16.41 -26.03 -0.74
C GLY A 15 -15.43 -27.14 -1.14
N THR A 16 -14.13 -26.97 -0.93
CA THR A 16 -13.11 -28.00 -1.18
C THR A 16 -12.47 -28.50 0.13
N PRO A 17 -11.76 -29.66 0.13
CA PRO A 17 -11.00 -30.12 1.29
C PRO A 17 -9.88 -29.16 1.75
N PHE A 18 -9.49 -28.19 0.92
CA PHE A 18 -8.46 -27.18 1.18
C PHE A 18 -9.05 -25.80 1.52
N GLU A 19 -10.32 -25.78 1.91
CA GLU A 19 -11.00 -24.55 2.32
C GLU A 19 -10.28 -23.88 3.49
N GLY A 20 -10.01 -22.57 3.34
CA GLY A 20 -9.37 -21.78 4.38
C GLY A 20 -9.96 -20.35 4.44
N ALA A 21 -10.70 -20.06 5.50
CA ALA A 21 -11.24 -18.72 5.71
C ALA A 21 -10.12 -17.75 6.07
N ALA A 22 -10.01 -16.65 5.32
CA ALA A 22 -8.95 -15.65 5.45
C ALA A 22 -9.43 -14.32 6.04
N LEU A 23 -10.70 -13.93 5.80
CA LEU A 23 -11.29 -12.69 6.30
C LEU A 23 -12.68 -12.94 6.86
N PHE A 24 -13.01 -12.27 7.97
CA PHE A 24 -14.26 -12.45 8.70
C PHE A 24 -14.89 -11.09 9.03
N ASP A 25 -15.97 -10.74 8.34
CA ASP A 25 -16.77 -9.52 8.56
C ASP A 25 -15.91 -8.24 8.66
N VAL A 26 -15.04 -8.06 7.67
CA VAL A 26 -14.12 -6.92 7.61
C VAL A 26 -14.87 -5.68 7.15
N ASN A 27 -14.73 -4.60 7.92
CA ASN A 27 -15.26 -3.29 7.62
C ASN A 27 -14.10 -2.28 7.61
N ILE A 28 -13.82 -1.68 6.45
CA ILE A 28 -12.75 -0.70 6.24
C ILE A 28 -13.31 0.45 5.41
N GLU A 29 -13.00 1.67 5.79
CA GLU A 29 -13.25 2.86 5.00
C GLU A 29 -11.91 3.57 4.70
N ILE A 30 -11.62 3.75 3.42
CA ILE A 30 -10.43 4.44 2.92
C ILE A 30 -10.90 5.73 2.25
N PRO A 31 -10.83 6.88 2.93
CA PRO A 31 -11.24 8.15 2.36
C PRO A 31 -10.43 8.53 1.12
N SER A 32 -11.05 9.23 0.18
CA SER A 32 -10.32 9.80 -0.98
C SER A 32 -9.23 10.75 -0.49
N GLY A 33 -8.04 10.65 -1.09
CA GLY A 33 -6.89 11.46 -0.70
C GLY A 33 -6.31 11.09 0.68
N SER A 34 -6.66 9.92 1.26
CA SER A 34 -6.03 9.45 2.50
C SER A 34 -4.75 8.63 2.21
N TYR A 35 -3.85 8.60 3.18
CA TYR A 35 -2.75 7.65 3.24
C TYR A 35 -3.09 6.63 4.34
N THR A 36 -3.66 5.49 3.94
CA THR A 36 -4.15 4.46 4.87
C THR A 36 -3.16 3.32 4.96
N ALA A 37 -2.76 2.93 6.17
CA ALA A 37 -1.91 1.76 6.40
C ALA A 37 -2.72 0.56 6.91
N LEU A 38 -2.41 -0.62 6.38
CA LEU A 38 -2.88 -1.91 6.89
C LEU A 38 -1.70 -2.63 7.54
N ILE A 39 -1.76 -2.85 8.86
CA ILE A 39 -0.72 -3.55 9.62
C ILE A 39 -1.28 -4.82 10.24
N GLY A 40 -0.41 -5.79 10.49
CA GLY A 40 -0.79 -7.08 11.05
C GLY A 40 0.36 -8.08 10.85
N HIS A 41 0.41 -9.15 11.62
CA HIS A 41 1.40 -10.20 11.44
C HIS A 41 1.23 -10.93 10.08
N THR A 42 2.21 -11.70 9.67
CA THR A 42 2.13 -12.55 8.46
C THR A 42 0.94 -13.50 8.58
N GLY A 43 0.15 -13.64 7.52
CA GLY A 43 -1.05 -14.47 7.53
C GLY A 43 -2.29 -13.83 8.17
N SER A 44 -2.26 -12.56 8.59
CA SER A 44 -3.45 -11.88 9.15
C SER A 44 -4.52 -11.52 8.13
N GLY A 45 -4.26 -11.63 6.80
CA GLY A 45 -5.23 -11.35 5.74
C GLY A 45 -4.96 -10.05 4.95
N LYS A 46 -3.85 -9.33 5.20
CA LYS A 46 -3.54 -8.06 4.50
C LYS A 46 -3.51 -8.19 2.99
N SER A 47 -2.71 -9.10 2.44
CA SER A 47 -2.60 -9.28 0.98
C SER A 47 -3.93 -9.73 0.35
N THR A 48 -4.77 -10.46 1.09
CA THR A 48 -6.13 -10.80 0.66
C THR A 48 -6.99 -9.55 0.52
N ILE A 49 -6.92 -8.62 1.48
CA ILE A 49 -7.60 -7.31 1.39
C ILE A 49 -7.13 -6.53 0.16
N LEU A 50 -5.81 -6.47 -0.09
CA LEU A 50 -5.28 -5.74 -1.25
C LEU A 50 -5.79 -6.31 -2.57
N GLN A 51 -5.86 -7.64 -2.69
CA GLN A 51 -6.36 -8.31 -3.88
C GLN A 51 -7.88 -8.11 -4.08
N LEU A 52 -8.64 -8.01 -3.00
CA LEU A 52 -10.06 -7.67 -3.05
C LEU A 52 -10.27 -6.21 -3.45
N LEU A 53 -9.48 -5.27 -2.92
CA LEU A 53 -9.53 -3.84 -3.29
C LEU A 53 -9.28 -3.62 -4.79
N ASN A 54 -8.43 -4.43 -5.41
CA ASN A 54 -8.13 -4.35 -6.86
C ASN A 54 -9.02 -5.29 -7.71
N GLY A 55 -9.90 -6.09 -7.11
CA GLY A 55 -10.75 -7.04 -7.82
C GLY A 55 -10.00 -8.23 -8.44
N LEU A 56 -8.82 -8.58 -7.92
CA LEU A 56 -8.14 -9.85 -8.25
C LEU A 56 -8.82 -11.03 -7.57
N LEU A 57 -9.40 -10.81 -6.38
CA LEU A 57 -10.29 -11.72 -5.70
C LEU A 57 -11.68 -11.10 -5.62
N LEU A 58 -12.71 -11.94 -5.63
CA LEU A 58 -14.08 -11.57 -5.34
C LEU A 58 -14.42 -11.97 -3.89
N PRO A 59 -15.16 -11.14 -3.14
CA PRO A 59 -15.55 -11.51 -1.78
C PRO A 59 -16.47 -12.73 -1.77
N SER A 60 -16.33 -13.63 -0.79
CA SER A 60 -17.30 -14.71 -0.57
C SER A 60 -18.62 -14.17 -0.01
N ARG A 61 -18.55 -13.09 0.81
CA ARG A 61 -19.70 -12.34 1.33
C ARG A 61 -19.35 -10.87 1.48
N GLY A 62 -20.37 -10.01 1.49
CA GLY A 62 -20.19 -8.57 1.55
C GLY A 62 -19.77 -7.98 0.20
N GLU A 63 -19.25 -6.78 0.22
CA GLU A 63 -18.91 -6.04 -1.00
C GLU A 63 -17.71 -5.10 -0.82
N VAL A 64 -17.04 -4.80 -1.94
CA VAL A 64 -16.14 -3.66 -2.10
C VAL A 64 -16.93 -2.55 -2.77
N GLN A 65 -17.02 -1.39 -2.13
CA GLN A 65 -17.73 -0.22 -2.66
C GLN A 65 -16.74 0.89 -3.00
N MET A 66 -16.81 1.40 -4.23
CA MET A 66 -16.06 2.58 -4.67
C MET A 66 -16.98 3.52 -5.45
N ASN A 67 -17.32 4.66 -4.85
CA ASN A 67 -18.35 5.57 -5.36
C ASN A 67 -19.68 4.81 -5.56
N ASP A 68 -20.22 4.78 -6.78
CA ASP A 68 -21.44 4.05 -7.14
C ASP A 68 -21.19 2.59 -7.55
N MET A 69 -19.91 2.19 -7.67
CA MET A 69 -19.52 0.84 -8.03
C MET A 69 -19.56 -0.08 -6.82
N ARG A 70 -20.11 -1.28 -6.99
CA ARG A 70 -20.14 -2.34 -5.98
C ARG A 70 -19.63 -3.63 -6.57
N ILE A 71 -18.67 -4.24 -5.91
CA ILE A 71 -18.06 -5.51 -6.31
C ILE A 71 -18.41 -6.56 -5.26
N SER A 72 -19.11 -7.58 -5.68
CA SER A 72 -19.54 -8.74 -4.88
C SER A 72 -19.11 -10.05 -5.53
N SER A 73 -19.50 -11.17 -4.95
CA SER A 73 -19.27 -12.51 -5.53
C SER A 73 -19.88 -12.70 -6.93
N GLU A 74 -20.90 -11.93 -7.29
CA GLU A 74 -21.62 -12.02 -8.57
C GLU A 74 -21.13 -11.01 -9.62
N SER A 75 -20.15 -10.19 -9.30
CA SER A 75 -19.67 -9.13 -10.20
C SER A 75 -19.06 -9.65 -11.49
N SER A 76 -19.42 -8.97 -12.58
CA SER A 76 -18.99 -9.30 -13.93
C SER A 76 -17.53 -8.90 -14.19
N GLN A 77 -16.91 -9.52 -15.21
CA GLN A 77 -15.57 -9.13 -15.68
C GLN A 77 -15.47 -7.66 -16.13
N LYS A 78 -16.58 -7.09 -16.61
CA LYS A 78 -16.63 -5.68 -17.00
C LYS A 78 -16.49 -4.77 -15.79
N GLU A 79 -17.24 -5.04 -14.70
CA GLU A 79 -17.16 -4.28 -13.44
C GLU A 79 -15.77 -4.38 -12.82
N LEU A 80 -15.17 -5.58 -12.86
CA LEU A 80 -13.79 -5.78 -12.40
C LEU A 80 -12.77 -5.00 -13.24
N LYS A 81 -12.95 -4.94 -14.56
CA LYS A 81 -12.10 -4.13 -15.44
C LYS A 81 -12.22 -2.64 -15.10
N ASP A 82 -13.42 -2.16 -14.83
CA ASP A 82 -13.66 -0.76 -14.47
C ASP A 82 -13.08 -0.42 -13.06
N LEU A 83 -13.15 -1.34 -12.09
CA LEU A 83 -12.46 -1.19 -10.82
C LEU A 83 -10.93 -1.13 -11.01
N ARG A 84 -10.35 -2.04 -11.81
CA ARG A 84 -8.91 -2.08 -12.09
C ARG A 84 -8.40 -0.86 -12.84
N LYS A 85 -9.25 -0.12 -13.53
CA LYS A 85 -8.89 1.19 -14.11
C LYS A 85 -8.63 2.23 -13.03
N LYS A 86 -9.27 2.13 -11.87
CA LYS A 86 -9.23 3.12 -10.79
C LYS A 86 -8.25 2.75 -9.69
N VAL A 87 -8.05 1.46 -9.44
CA VAL A 87 -7.21 0.94 -8.36
C VAL A 87 -5.98 0.27 -8.95
N GLY A 88 -4.80 0.88 -8.76
CA GLY A 88 -3.51 0.29 -9.07
C GLY A 88 -2.99 -0.56 -7.91
N LEU A 89 -2.36 -1.69 -8.19
CA LEU A 89 -1.74 -2.55 -7.20
C LEU A 89 -0.25 -2.76 -7.52
N VAL A 90 0.60 -2.33 -6.61
CA VAL A 90 2.03 -2.61 -6.60
C VAL A 90 2.26 -3.83 -5.71
N PHE A 91 2.61 -4.95 -6.30
CA PHE A 91 2.94 -6.17 -5.57
C PHE A 91 4.31 -6.09 -4.88
N GLN A 92 4.55 -6.96 -3.93
CA GLN A 92 5.89 -7.21 -3.41
C GLN A 92 6.81 -7.69 -4.56
N PHE A 93 7.99 -7.07 -4.70
CA PHE A 93 8.91 -7.30 -5.82
C PHE A 93 8.29 -7.06 -7.22
N PRO A 94 7.77 -5.86 -7.49
CA PRO A 94 7.05 -5.56 -8.73
C PRO A 94 7.97 -5.65 -9.96
N GLU A 95 9.29 -5.55 -9.80
CA GLU A 95 10.31 -5.74 -10.83
C GLU A 95 10.28 -7.12 -11.50
N SER A 96 9.72 -8.12 -10.83
CA SER A 96 9.56 -9.47 -11.42
C SER A 96 8.47 -9.53 -12.50
N GLN A 97 7.70 -8.47 -12.67
CA GLN A 97 6.61 -8.37 -13.65
C GLN A 97 7.04 -7.70 -14.96
N LEU A 98 8.27 -7.22 -15.06
CA LEU A 98 8.82 -6.62 -16.29
C LEU A 98 9.05 -7.71 -17.36
N PHE A 99 8.69 -7.41 -18.60
CA PHE A 99 8.72 -8.41 -19.68
C PHE A 99 9.04 -7.86 -21.07
N ALA A 100 8.93 -6.53 -21.29
CA ALA A 100 9.09 -5.95 -22.61
C ALA A 100 10.55 -5.83 -23.05
N GLU A 101 10.77 -5.56 -24.33
CA GLU A 101 12.12 -5.40 -24.90
C GLU A 101 12.82 -4.13 -24.39
N THR A 102 12.05 -3.04 -24.22
CA THR A 102 12.57 -1.76 -23.69
C THR A 102 11.75 -1.26 -22.53
N VAL A 103 12.37 -0.43 -21.70
CA VAL A 103 11.77 0.22 -20.52
C VAL A 103 10.52 1.02 -20.91
N VAL A 104 10.61 1.83 -21.98
CA VAL A 104 9.47 2.66 -22.42
C VAL A 104 8.32 1.81 -22.90
N LYS A 105 8.59 0.71 -23.63
CA LYS A 105 7.54 -0.23 -24.10
C LYS A 105 6.86 -0.95 -22.93
N ASP A 106 7.61 -1.31 -21.88
CA ASP A 106 7.06 -1.97 -20.71
C ASP A 106 6.05 -1.06 -20.00
N VAL A 107 6.41 0.20 -19.78
CA VAL A 107 5.55 1.20 -19.14
C VAL A 107 4.36 1.58 -20.03
N ALA A 108 4.54 1.67 -21.37
CA ALA A 108 3.48 2.00 -22.31
C ALA A 108 2.44 0.88 -22.47
N PHE A 109 2.76 -0.36 -22.13
CA PHE A 109 1.90 -1.52 -22.28
C PHE A 109 0.55 -1.37 -21.58
N GLY A 110 0.56 -0.83 -20.35
CA GLY A 110 -0.67 -0.60 -19.58
C GLY A 110 -1.67 0.32 -20.32
N PRO A 111 -1.29 1.56 -20.64
CA PRO A 111 -2.12 2.50 -21.40
C PRO A 111 -2.63 1.93 -22.72
N GLN A 112 -1.78 1.23 -23.49
CA GLN A 112 -2.17 0.61 -24.77
C GLN A 112 -3.28 -0.44 -24.57
N ASN A 113 -3.23 -1.27 -23.53
CA ASN A 113 -4.26 -2.26 -23.20
C ASN A 113 -5.61 -1.61 -22.83
N PHE A 114 -5.59 -0.34 -22.45
CA PHE A 114 -6.81 0.46 -22.20
C PHE A 114 -7.23 1.32 -23.40
N GLY A 115 -6.59 1.15 -24.57
CA GLY A 115 -7.01 1.75 -25.83
C GLY A 115 -6.33 3.08 -26.17
N VAL A 116 -5.27 3.46 -25.44
CA VAL A 116 -4.40 4.59 -25.82
C VAL A 116 -3.55 4.17 -27.01
N ASP A 117 -3.43 5.03 -28.02
CA ASP A 117 -2.55 4.79 -29.16
C ASP A 117 -1.06 4.73 -28.75
N GLN A 118 -0.23 4.14 -29.60
CA GLN A 118 1.16 3.86 -29.27
C GLN A 118 1.95 5.13 -28.95
N GLU A 119 1.82 6.18 -29.76
CA GLU A 119 2.59 7.42 -29.59
C GLU A 119 2.23 8.12 -28.29
N SER A 120 0.93 8.24 -27.98
CA SER A 120 0.42 8.79 -26.73
C SER A 120 0.84 7.94 -25.53
N ALA A 121 0.78 6.61 -25.64
CA ALA A 121 1.20 5.71 -24.55
C ALA A 121 2.69 5.80 -24.25
N GLU A 122 3.56 5.92 -25.27
CA GLU A 122 4.99 6.13 -25.08
C GLU A 122 5.31 7.50 -24.49
N SER A 123 4.54 8.54 -24.86
CA SER A 123 4.67 9.87 -24.24
C SER A 123 4.32 9.84 -22.75
N ILE A 124 3.20 9.20 -22.37
CA ILE A 124 2.81 8.96 -20.99
C ILE A 124 3.89 8.16 -20.25
N ALA A 125 4.41 7.11 -20.86
CA ALA A 125 5.45 6.27 -20.28
C ALA A 125 6.70 7.09 -19.93
N LYS A 126 7.19 7.92 -20.84
CA LYS A 126 8.36 8.79 -20.63
C LYS A 126 8.13 9.77 -19.47
N GLU A 127 6.95 10.39 -19.40
CA GLU A 127 6.58 11.26 -18.27
C GLU A 127 6.64 10.51 -16.93
N LYS A 128 6.06 9.30 -16.84
CA LYS A 128 6.04 8.54 -15.59
C LYS A 128 7.41 7.97 -15.23
N LEU A 129 8.24 7.63 -16.22
CA LEU A 129 9.63 7.25 -15.99
C LEU A 129 10.46 8.40 -15.40
N CYS A 130 10.29 9.62 -15.90
CA CYS A 130 10.88 10.82 -15.30
C CYS A 130 10.36 11.03 -13.87
N LEU A 131 9.05 10.88 -13.63
CA LEU A 131 8.41 11.04 -12.33
C LEU A 131 9.01 10.12 -11.26
N VAL A 132 9.32 8.85 -11.62
CA VAL A 132 9.97 7.91 -10.71
C VAL A 132 11.49 8.11 -10.62
N GLY A 133 12.06 9.11 -11.30
CA GLY A 133 13.48 9.47 -11.25
C GLY A 133 14.37 8.54 -12.06
N LEU A 134 13.90 7.99 -13.18
CA LEU A 134 14.72 7.24 -14.12
C LEU A 134 15.33 8.18 -15.18
N SER A 135 16.63 8.02 -15.48
CA SER A 135 17.32 8.78 -16.51
C SER A 135 16.82 8.42 -17.91
N GLU A 136 16.65 9.43 -18.78
CA GLU A 136 16.15 9.26 -20.16
C GLU A 136 17.03 8.32 -21.01
N GLU A 137 18.32 8.27 -20.75
CA GLU A 137 19.27 7.36 -21.43
C GLU A 137 18.95 5.87 -21.23
N LEU A 138 18.10 5.52 -20.25
CA LEU A 138 17.70 4.17 -19.93
C LEU A 138 16.39 3.74 -20.62
N PHE A 139 15.65 4.66 -21.22
CA PHE A 139 14.30 4.40 -21.73
C PHE A 139 14.25 3.37 -22.86
N GLU A 140 15.28 3.37 -23.71
CA GLU A 140 15.39 2.43 -24.84
C GLU A 140 16.19 1.17 -24.50
N ARG A 141 16.70 1.06 -23.24
CA ARG A 141 17.39 -0.15 -22.79
C ARG A 141 16.42 -1.25 -22.41
N SER A 142 16.92 -2.47 -22.39
CA SER A 142 16.16 -3.59 -21.83
C SER A 142 16.00 -3.41 -20.32
N PRO A 143 14.79 -3.63 -19.76
CA PRO A 143 14.58 -3.61 -18.31
C PRO A 143 15.56 -4.52 -17.56
N PHE A 144 15.96 -5.63 -18.15
CA PHE A 144 16.85 -6.64 -17.55
C PHE A 144 18.33 -6.20 -17.46
N GLU A 145 18.69 -5.08 -18.08
CA GLU A 145 20.02 -4.46 -17.95
C GLU A 145 20.10 -3.47 -16.79
N LEU A 146 18.97 -3.19 -16.13
CA LEU A 146 18.86 -2.23 -15.03
C LEU A 146 19.22 -2.83 -13.68
N SER A 147 19.63 -2.01 -12.74
CA SER A 147 19.70 -2.41 -11.32
C SER A 147 18.33 -2.75 -10.76
N GLY A 148 18.26 -3.59 -9.72
CA GLY A 148 16.98 -3.95 -9.08
C GLY A 148 16.15 -2.76 -8.63
N GLY A 149 16.77 -1.69 -8.11
CA GLY A 149 16.08 -0.46 -7.74
C GLY A 149 15.53 0.30 -8.95
N GLN A 150 16.25 0.31 -10.08
CA GLN A 150 15.77 0.92 -11.33
C GLN A 150 14.62 0.09 -11.93
N MET A 151 14.74 -1.24 -11.97
CA MET A 151 13.65 -2.13 -12.42
C MET A 151 12.37 -1.89 -11.61
N ARG A 152 12.48 -1.76 -10.28
CA ARG A 152 11.34 -1.46 -9.40
C ARG A 152 10.68 -0.13 -9.75
N ARG A 153 11.46 0.92 -10.03
CA ARG A 153 10.93 2.22 -10.48
C ARG A 153 10.19 2.10 -11.81
N VAL A 154 10.71 1.33 -12.75
CA VAL A 154 10.04 1.05 -14.04
C VAL A 154 8.69 0.37 -13.82
N ALA A 155 8.63 -0.68 -12.99
CA ALA A 155 7.39 -1.38 -12.68
C ALA A 155 6.34 -0.46 -12.03
N ILE A 156 6.76 0.41 -11.11
CA ILE A 156 5.89 1.42 -10.49
C ILE A 156 5.42 2.45 -11.54
N ALA A 157 6.30 2.92 -12.43
CA ALA A 157 5.93 3.82 -13.51
C ALA A 157 4.85 3.21 -14.41
N GLY A 158 4.92 1.91 -14.71
CA GLY A 158 3.91 1.19 -15.48
C GLY A 158 2.52 1.20 -14.83
N ILE A 159 2.46 1.14 -13.50
CA ILE A 159 1.19 1.25 -12.76
C ILE A 159 0.70 2.70 -12.77
N LEU A 160 1.59 3.68 -12.57
CA LEU A 160 1.25 5.12 -12.57
C LEU A 160 0.83 5.63 -13.96
N ALA A 161 1.32 5.01 -15.04
CA ALA A 161 0.96 5.37 -16.41
C ALA A 161 -0.53 5.19 -16.74
N MET A 162 -1.24 4.45 -15.91
CA MET A 162 -2.68 4.22 -16.08
C MET A 162 -3.58 5.20 -15.31
N GLU A 163 -3.03 6.29 -14.77
CA GLU A 163 -3.74 7.39 -14.09
C GLU A 163 -4.76 6.92 -13.04
N ARG A 164 -4.30 6.11 -12.09
CA ARG A 164 -5.13 5.53 -11.03
C ARG A 164 -5.58 6.57 -10.01
N GLU A 165 -6.79 6.40 -9.48
CA GLU A 165 -7.31 7.22 -8.36
C GLU A 165 -6.75 6.73 -7.01
N ILE A 166 -6.50 5.41 -6.90
CA ILE A 166 -6.02 4.74 -5.68
C ILE A 166 -4.80 3.90 -6.04
N LEU A 167 -3.76 4.01 -5.24
CA LEU A 167 -2.55 3.18 -5.33
C LEU A 167 -2.43 2.30 -4.09
N VAL A 168 -2.50 1.01 -4.31
CA VAL A 168 -2.36 -0.03 -3.28
C VAL A 168 -0.95 -0.58 -3.33
N LEU A 169 -0.25 -0.60 -2.20
CA LEU A 169 1.17 -0.92 -2.08
C LEU A 169 1.36 -2.11 -1.13
N ASP A 170 1.78 -3.26 -1.66
CA ASP A 170 2.10 -4.45 -0.87
C ASP A 170 3.61 -4.51 -0.61
N GLU A 171 4.04 -4.04 0.56
CA GLU A 171 5.45 -4.00 0.98
C GLU A 171 6.40 -3.42 -0.09
N PRO A 172 6.15 -2.22 -0.61
CA PRO A 172 6.81 -1.70 -1.80
C PRO A 172 8.32 -1.48 -1.62
N THR A 173 8.81 -1.44 -0.38
CA THR A 173 10.21 -1.20 -0.04
C THR A 173 10.98 -2.46 0.39
N ALA A 174 10.34 -3.64 0.32
CA ALA A 174 10.97 -4.90 0.69
C ALA A 174 12.24 -5.15 -0.16
N GLY A 175 13.35 -5.50 0.50
CA GLY A 175 14.62 -5.80 -0.17
C GLY A 175 15.42 -4.59 -0.66
N LEU A 176 14.93 -3.35 -0.47
CA LEU A 176 15.70 -2.13 -0.77
C LEU A 176 16.66 -1.77 0.37
N ASP A 177 17.77 -1.15 -0.01
CA ASP A 177 18.67 -0.50 0.93
C ASP A 177 17.99 0.73 1.59
N PRO A 178 18.54 1.28 2.69
CA PRO A 178 17.92 2.40 3.39
C PRO A 178 17.76 3.68 2.55
N SER A 179 18.61 3.90 1.53
CA SER A 179 18.49 5.06 0.64
C SER A 179 17.36 4.89 -0.34
N GLY A 180 17.32 3.77 -1.07
CA GLY A 180 16.26 3.44 -2.03
C GLY A 180 14.88 3.41 -1.38
N ARG A 181 14.80 2.87 -0.13
CA ARG A 181 13.57 2.90 0.65
C ARG A 181 13.09 4.33 0.91
N ARG A 182 13.96 5.23 1.39
CA ARG A 182 13.59 6.63 1.66
C ARG A 182 13.13 7.36 0.40
N GLU A 183 13.82 7.15 -0.72
CA GLU A 183 13.47 7.77 -1.99
C GLU A 183 12.10 7.30 -2.49
N LEU A 184 11.85 6.00 -2.41
CA LEU A 184 10.58 5.43 -2.83
C LEU A 184 9.41 5.88 -1.93
N MET A 185 9.60 5.93 -0.62
CA MET A 185 8.57 6.44 0.30
C MET A 185 8.30 7.93 0.08
N LYS A 186 9.33 8.75 -0.24
CA LYS A 186 9.14 10.15 -0.63
C LYS A 186 8.35 10.30 -1.93
N LEU A 187 8.58 9.41 -2.92
CA LEU A 187 7.75 9.38 -4.14
C LEU A 187 6.28 9.15 -3.79
N PHE A 188 5.97 8.12 -2.98
CA PHE A 188 4.58 7.88 -2.58
C PHE A 188 3.99 9.03 -1.77
N ALA A 189 4.76 9.68 -0.92
CA ALA A 189 4.33 10.87 -0.20
C ALA A 189 4.01 12.04 -1.15
N SER A 190 4.82 12.26 -2.19
CA SER A 190 4.55 13.30 -3.19
C SER A 190 3.29 13.01 -4.01
N LEU A 191 3.05 11.75 -4.36
CA LEU A 191 1.81 11.33 -5.04
C LEU A 191 0.57 11.56 -4.16
N HIS A 192 0.67 11.24 -2.86
CA HIS A 192 -0.37 11.53 -1.89
C HIS A 192 -0.64 13.04 -1.76
N GLN A 193 0.40 13.86 -1.66
CA GLN A 193 0.28 15.33 -1.62
C GLN A 193 -0.36 15.90 -2.89
N ALA A 194 -0.18 15.23 -4.03
CA ALA A 194 -0.85 15.55 -5.30
C ALA A 194 -2.31 15.07 -5.35
N GLY A 195 -2.85 14.48 -4.27
CA GLY A 195 -4.25 14.07 -4.13
C GLY A 195 -4.52 12.58 -4.37
N MET A 196 -3.50 11.77 -4.65
CA MET A 196 -3.67 10.32 -4.82
C MET A 196 -4.02 9.65 -3.47
N THR A 197 -4.97 8.73 -3.49
CA THR A 197 -5.26 7.88 -2.34
C THR A 197 -4.23 6.74 -2.27
N ILE A 198 -3.58 6.57 -1.12
CA ILE A 198 -2.57 5.52 -0.91
C ILE A 198 -3.07 4.51 0.12
N VAL A 199 -2.94 3.22 -0.20
CA VAL A 199 -3.14 2.12 0.74
C VAL A 199 -1.83 1.37 0.87
N LEU A 200 -1.20 1.41 2.04
CA LEU A 200 0.10 0.82 2.30
C LEU A 200 -0.01 -0.41 3.20
N VAL A 201 0.47 -1.56 2.76
CA VAL A 201 0.87 -2.66 3.64
C VAL A 201 2.36 -2.53 3.92
N SER A 202 2.74 -2.47 5.19
CA SER A 202 4.13 -2.40 5.60
C SER A 202 4.37 -3.08 6.96
N HIS A 203 5.53 -3.70 7.10
CA HIS A 203 6.05 -4.17 8.39
C HIS A 203 6.89 -3.10 9.12
N SER A 204 7.08 -1.95 8.50
CA SER A 204 7.79 -0.82 9.10
C SER A 204 6.82 0.09 9.81
N MET A 205 6.81 0.02 11.13
CA MET A 205 6.00 0.91 11.95
C MET A 205 6.50 2.37 11.86
N GLU A 206 7.77 2.58 11.54
CA GLU A 206 8.33 3.89 11.25
C GLU A 206 7.69 4.53 10.01
N ASP A 207 7.54 3.79 8.89
CA ASP A 207 6.88 4.31 7.69
C ASP A 207 5.40 4.59 7.95
N VAL A 208 4.73 3.70 8.70
CA VAL A 208 3.34 3.91 9.08
C VAL A 208 3.17 5.17 9.93
N ALA A 209 4.04 5.39 10.90
CA ALA A 209 4.01 6.57 11.76
C ALA A 209 4.31 7.87 11.01
N GLU A 210 5.21 7.81 10.02
CA GLU A 210 5.68 8.98 9.26
C GLU A 210 4.67 9.41 8.18
N TYR A 211 4.03 8.44 7.49
CA TYR A 211 3.28 8.74 6.27
C TYR A 211 1.78 8.53 6.38
N ALA A 212 1.31 7.61 7.23
CA ALA A 212 -0.11 7.29 7.30
C ALA A 212 -0.90 8.32 8.13
N ASN A 213 -2.13 8.59 7.71
CA ASN A 213 -3.11 9.35 8.50
C ASN A 213 -4.25 8.47 9.04
N LEU A 214 -4.34 7.21 8.58
CA LEU A 214 -5.28 6.22 9.08
C LEU A 214 -4.59 4.85 9.12
N VAL A 215 -4.80 4.09 10.18
CA VAL A 215 -4.25 2.74 10.36
C VAL A 215 -5.38 1.76 10.67
N TYR A 216 -5.37 0.62 10.01
CA TYR A 216 -6.16 -0.56 10.38
C TYR A 216 -5.22 -1.67 10.82
N VAL A 217 -5.51 -2.25 11.97
CA VAL A 217 -4.76 -3.38 12.55
C VAL A 217 -5.54 -4.66 12.32
N LEU A 218 -4.93 -5.59 11.59
CA LEU A 218 -5.51 -6.91 11.30
C LEU A 218 -4.90 -7.99 12.19
N GLU A 219 -5.77 -8.78 12.79
CA GLU A 219 -5.41 -10.03 13.47
C GLU A 219 -6.39 -11.13 13.04
N LYS A 220 -5.85 -12.28 12.58
CA LYS A 220 -6.63 -13.47 12.23
C LYS A 220 -7.86 -13.17 11.35
N GLY A 221 -7.67 -12.35 10.31
CA GLY A 221 -8.71 -12.00 9.35
C GLY A 221 -9.77 -11.01 9.85
N ARG A 222 -9.54 -10.32 10.98
CA ARG A 222 -10.44 -9.31 11.54
C ARG A 222 -9.74 -8.00 11.79
N ILE A 223 -10.48 -6.90 11.68
CA ILE A 223 -9.99 -5.59 12.16
C ILE A 223 -10.16 -5.56 13.68
N VAL A 224 -9.07 -5.49 14.40
CA VAL A 224 -9.06 -5.42 15.87
C VAL A 224 -8.89 -4.02 16.40
N ARG A 225 -8.35 -3.11 15.57
CA ARG A 225 -8.17 -1.70 15.91
C ARG A 225 -8.09 -0.85 14.65
N SER A 226 -8.52 0.39 14.74
CA SER A 226 -8.32 1.40 13.70
C SER A 226 -8.24 2.79 14.32
N GLY A 227 -7.62 3.72 13.61
CA GLY A 227 -7.53 5.11 14.02
C GLY A 227 -6.31 5.83 13.47
N HIS A 228 -6.06 7.03 13.96
CA HIS A 228 -4.84 7.75 13.62
C HIS A 228 -3.61 7.01 14.17
N PRO A 229 -2.45 6.99 13.48
CA PRO A 229 -1.24 6.31 13.96
C PRO A 229 -0.86 6.69 15.39
N ARG A 230 -1.02 7.96 15.76
CA ARG A 230 -0.73 8.46 17.11
C ARG A 230 -1.57 7.72 18.17
N ASP A 231 -2.83 7.46 17.90
CA ASP A 231 -3.72 6.78 18.86
C ASP A 231 -3.44 5.28 18.92
N VAL A 232 -3.22 4.67 17.74
CA VAL A 232 -2.93 3.24 17.62
C VAL A 232 -1.63 2.87 18.34
N PHE A 233 -0.56 3.65 18.17
CA PHE A 233 0.75 3.36 18.75
C PHE A 233 0.91 3.73 20.23
N GLN A 234 -0.08 4.35 20.89
CA GLN A 234 -0.05 4.56 22.35
C GLN A 234 -0.19 3.24 23.12
N ASP A 235 -0.90 2.26 22.58
CA ASP A 235 -1.08 0.95 23.22
C ASP A 235 0.02 -0.02 22.81
N VAL A 236 1.21 0.20 23.37
CA VAL A 236 2.39 -0.63 23.10
C VAL A 236 2.17 -2.08 23.50
N GLU A 237 1.61 -2.33 24.70
CA GLU A 237 1.39 -3.68 25.23
C GLU A 237 0.33 -4.43 24.40
N GLY A 238 -0.78 -3.77 24.05
CA GLY A 238 -1.82 -4.38 23.23
C GLY A 238 -1.32 -4.79 21.84
N LEU A 239 -0.46 -3.97 21.22
CA LEU A 239 0.14 -4.32 19.92
C LEU A 239 1.16 -5.45 20.06
N GLU A 240 2.00 -5.45 21.09
CA GLU A 240 2.96 -6.53 21.33
C GLU A 240 2.27 -7.87 21.63
N ASN A 241 1.12 -7.87 22.32
CA ASN A 241 0.34 -9.08 22.59
C ASN A 241 -0.18 -9.76 21.32
N ILE A 242 -0.40 -9.01 20.23
CA ILE A 242 -0.76 -9.52 18.91
C ILE A 242 0.45 -9.63 17.97
N GLN A 243 1.66 -9.66 18.51
CA GLN A 243 2.93 -9.82 17.79
C GLN A 243 3.21 -8.69 16.78
N LEU A 244 2.69 -7.48 17.04
CA LEU A 244 3.01 -6.27 16.29
C LEU A 244 3.96 -5.39 17.08
N GLY A 245 4.92 -4.81 16.36
CA GLY A 245 5.78 -3.78 16.93
C GLY A 245 5.10 -2.40 16.96
N VAL A 246 5.80 -1.46 17.59
CA VAL A 246 5.55 -0.02 17.49
C VAL A 246 6.81 0.65 16.96
N PRO A 247 6.77 1.92 16.53
CA PRO A 247 7.99 2.65 16.14
C PRO A 247 9.05 2.56 17.24
N LYS A 248 10.32 2.44 16.87
CA LYS A 248 11.43 2.27 17.83
C LYS A 248 11.48 3.39 18.86
N VAL A 249 11.21 4.62 18.41
CA VAL A 249 11.16 5.79 19.28
C VAL A 249 10.02 5.69 20.29
N THR A 250 8.86 5.20 19.88
CA THR A 250 7.70 4.96 20.76
C THR A 250 8.04 3.93 21.82
N LYS A 251 8.66 2.81 21.42
CA LYS A 251 9.09 1.75 22.35
C LYS A 251 10.15 2.26 23.32
N PHE A 252 11.08 3.08 22.86
CA PHE A 252 12.09 3.70 23.71
C PHE A 252 11.46 4.65 24.73
N ALA A 253 10.59 5.56 24.29
CA ALA A 253 9.87 6.48 25.16
C ALA A 253 8.98 5.76 26.18
N TRP A 254 8.29 4.69 25.76
CA TRP A 254 7.49 3.85 26.64
C TRP A 254 8.34 3.22 27.76
N ARG A 255 9.54 2.71 27.43
CA ARG A 255 10.48 2.19 28.45
C ARG A 255 10.98 3.25 29.42
N LEU A 256 11.19 4.48 28.94
CA LEU A 256 11.55 5.61 29.81
C LEU A 256 10.40 5.97 30.78
N ARG A 257 9.16 5.98 30.26
CA ARG A 257 7.96 6.19 31.08
C ARG A 257 7.80 5.13 32.16
N GLN A 258 8.06 3.86 31.84
CA GLN A 258 8.06 2.77 32.83
C GLN A 258 9.14 2.94 33.93
N LYS A 259 10.23 3.67 33.63
CA LYS A 259 11.29 4.01 34.59
C LYS A 259 11.05 5.33 35.38
N GLY A 260 9.86 5.93 35.20
CA GLY A 260 9.45 7.11 35.95
C GLY A 260 9.61 8.45 35.23
N LEU A 261 10.01 8.46 33.94
CA LEU A 261 10.01 9.70 33.18
C LEU A 261 8.55 10.11 32.89
N SER A 262 8.20 11.36 33.18
CA SER A 262 6.86 11.88 32.90
C SER A 262 6.69 12.19 31.41
N LEU A 263 6.00 11.33 30.70
CA LEU A 263 5.66 11.51 29.28
C LEU A 263 4.14 11.40 29.12
N PRO A 264 3.42 12.51 28.91
CA PRO A 264 1.96 12.49 28.79
C PRO A 264 1.49 11.70 27.55
N THR A 265 2.21 11.80 26.43
CA THR A 265 2.00 11.02 25.21
C THR A 265 3.29 10.41 24.74
N LEU A 266 3.22 9.25 24.10
CA LEU A 266 4.40 8.62 23.49
C LEU A 266 4.61 9.22 22.09
N PRO A 267 5.83 9.70 21.77
CA PRO A 267 6.16 10.15 20.42
C PRO A 267 6.15 8.96 19.45
N ILE A 268 5.68 9.18 18.25
CA ILE A 268 5.66 8.15 17.21
C ILE A 268 6.71 8.37 16.13
N THR A 269 7.30 9.58 16.06
CA THR A 269 8.39 9.92 15.17
C THR A 269 9.60 10.43 15.96
N LEU A 270 10.80 10.35 15.35
CA LEU A 270 12.02 10.86 15.96
C LEU A 270 11.97 12.40 16.13
N GLN A 271 11.28 13.10 15.24
CA GLN A 271 11.10 14.53 15.33
C GLN A 271 10.29 14.91 16.56
N GLU A 272 9.16 14.23 16.83
CA GLU A 272 8.37 14.43 18.04
C GLU A 272 9.17 14.17 19.31
N PHE A 273 9.99 13.13 19.30
CA PHE A 273 10.84 12.82 20.47
C PHE A 273 11.87 13.94 20.74
N LYS A 274 12.50 14.48 19.68
CA LYS A 274 13.44 15.61 19.83
C LYS A 274 12.76 16.86 20.39
N GLU A 275 11.54 17.15 19.95
CA GLU A 275 10.74 18.26 20.44
C GLU A 275 10.41 18.10 21.93
N LEU A 276 10.06 16.88 22.36
CA LEU A 276 9.77 16.59 23.77
C LEU A 276 10.96 16.79 24.70
N ILE A 277 12.19 16.41 24.28
CA ILE A 277 13.38 16.52 25.13
C ILE A 277 14.13 17.85 24.93
N GLY A 278 13.86 18.59 23.85
CA GLY A 278 14.50 19.89 23.57
C GLY A 278 13.84 21.08 24.28
N HIS A 279 12.73 20.86 24.98
CA HIS A 279 12.01 21.84 25.78
C HIS A 279 12.30 21.73 27.29
N GLU A 280 13.21 20.84 27.71
CA GLU A 280 13.84 20.83 29.05
C GLU A 280 15.22 21.54 28.98
#